data_c226a3075586a96486ed6ba1200281a1
#
_entry.id   c226a3075586a96486ed6ba1200281a1
#
_cell.length_a   1.000
_cell.length_b   1.000
_cell.length_c   1.000
_cell.angle_alpha   90.00
_cell.angle_beta   90.00
_cell.angle_gamma   90.00
#
_symmetry.space_group_name_H-M   'P 1'
#
loop_
_entity.id
_entity.type
_entity.pdbx_description
1 polymer ?
#
loop_
_entity_poly.entity_id
_entity_poly.type
_entity_poly.pdbx_seq_one_letter_code
_entity_poly.pdbx_strand_id
1 'polypeptide(L)'
;MVGHSTGGGEVARYIGRHGSKRVSKAVLIASVPPIMVKTENNPGGLPKSVFDDIRAGVRNNRAQFFRDLSLPFYGYNKADAKASEGVRDSFWQQGMQSSIVASYDCIEAFSETDFTEDLKKMNIPTLILQGDADQIVPIDDASILSAKLVKGSVLKVIHGAPHGLCTTHADQVNAELLAFLKTWQTAERLSHNDGSTPIRKQH
;
A
#
# COMPACT_ATOMS: atom_id res chain seq x y z
N MET A 1 -1.45 11.49 1.19
CA MET A 1 -2.07 10.45 0.34
C MET A 1 -1.87 9.10 1.02
N VAL A 2 -2.85 8.19 0.92
CA VAL A 2 -2.74 6.82 1.45
C VAL A 2 -3.11 5.87 0.32
N GLY A 3 -2.27 4.88 0.05
CA GLY A 3 -2.52 3.86 -0.97
C GLY A 3 -2.34 2.46 -0.43
N HIS A 4 -3.33 1.60 -0.62
CA HIS A 4 -3.28 0.18 -0.30
C HIS A 4 -3.06 -0.62 -1.59
N SER A 5 -2.18 -1.62 -1.56
CA SER A 5 -1.94 -2.52 -2.68
C SER A 5 -1.53 -1.75 -3.97
N THR A 6 -2.26 -1.91 -5.07
CA THR A 6 -2.10 -1.13 -6.31
C THR A 6 -2.16 0.38 -6.08
N GLY A 7 -3.00 0.84 -5.15
CA GLY A 7 -3.09 2.26 -4.78
C GLY A 7 -1.79 2.83 -4.22
N GLY A 8 -0.92 2.01 -3.65
CA GLY A 8 0.44 2.43 -3.29
C GLY A 8 1.31 2.75 -4.50
N GLY A 9 1.15 1.99 -5.59
CA GLY A 9 1.77 2.30 -6.88
C GLY A 9 1.26 3.62 -7.46
N GLU A 10 -0.04 3.89 -7.35
CA GLU A 10 -0.64 5.15 -7.79
C GLU A 10 -0.09 6.34 -6.99
N VAL A 11 0.06 6.22 -5.66
CA VAL A 11 0.69 7.25 -4.81
C VAL A 11 2.13 7.51 -5.25
N ALA A 12 2.93 6.46 -5.43
CA ALA A 12 4.31 6.59 -5.88
C ALA A 12 4.38 7.26 -7.27
N ARG A 13 3.57 6.80 -8.22
CA ARG A 13 3.51 7.33 -9.60
C ARG A 13 3.05 8.78 -9.63
N TYR A 14 2.04 9.14 -8.81
CA TYR A 14 1.60 10.53 -8.73
C TYR A 14 2.73 11.45 -8.27
N ILE A 15 3.42 11.09 -7.18
CA ILE A 15 4.52 11.91 -6.66
C ILE A 15 5.69 11.93 -7.64
N GLY A 16 6.02 10.79 -8.25
CA GLY A 16 7.10 10.66 -9.22
C GLY A 16 6.92 11.52 -10.47
N ARG A 17 5.67 11.71 -10.93
CA ARG A 17 5.32 12.49 -12.14
C ARG A 17 4.97 13.94 -11.87
N HIS A 18 4.29 14.21 -10.75
CA HIS A 18 3.72 15.53 -10.47
C HIS A 18 4.40 16.26 -9.30
N GLY A 19 5.34 15.57 -8.64
CA GLY A 19 6.01 16.10 -7.44
C GLY A 19 5.14 16.10 -6.20
N SER A 20 5.73 16.52 -5.08
CA SER A 20 5.12 16.44 -3.75
C SER A 20 4.44 17.74 -3.28
N LYS A 21 4.42 18.83 -4.06
CA LYS A 21 3.91 20.15 -3.62
C LYS A 21 2.50 20.12 -3.02
N ARG A 22 1.65 19.18 -3.44
CA ARG A 22 0.27 19.02 -2.98
C ARG A 22 0.08 17.87 -1.98
N VAL A 23 1.17 17.23 -1.56
CA VAL A 23 1.15 16.03 -0.70
C VAL A 23 2.08 16.26 0.48
N SER A 24 1.51 16.44 1.66
CA SER A 24 2.29 16.66 2.90
C SER A 24 2.89 15.36 3.46
N LYS A 25 2.21 14.24 3.29
CA LYS A 25 2.61 12.91 3.76
C LYS A 25 2.10 11.83 2.82
N ALA A 26 2.84 10.73 2.73
CA ALA A 26 2.44 9.52 2.00
C ALA A 26 2.39 8.31 2.93
N VAL A 27 1.43 7.41 2.67
CA VAL A 27 1.38 6.09 3.32
C VAL A 27 1.19 5.03 2.25
N LEU A 28 2.04 4.03 2.28
CA LEU A 28 2.00 2.86 1.41
C LEU A 28 1.65 1.64 2.26
N ILE A 29 0.49 1.03 2.03
CA ILE A 29 0.02 -0.11 2.82
C ILE A 29 -0.03 -1.34 1.92
N ALA A 30 0.71 -2.41 2.28
CA ALA A 30 0.75 -3.66 1.50
C ALA A 30 0.88 -3.38 -0.01
N SER A 31 1.77 -2.46 -0.36
CA SER A 31 1.81 -1.82 -1.67
C SER A 31 2.69 -2.55 -2.66
N VAL A 32 2.32 -2.52 -3.94
CA VAL A 32 3.00 -3.26 -5.03
C VAL A 32 4.40 -2.75 -5.43
N PRO A 33 4.79 -1.45 -5.21
CA PRO A 33 6.14 -1.01 -5.58
C PRO A 33 7.25 -1.75 -4.81
N PRO A 34 8.47 -1.88 -5.41
CA PRO A 34 8.90 -1.19 -6.64
C PRO A 34 8.42 -1.84 -7.93
N ILE A 35 8.30 -3.14 -8.03
CA ILE A 35 7.79 -3.88 -9.19
C ILE A 35 7.44 -5.32 -8.77
N MET A 36 6.31 -5.83 -9.21
CA MET A 36 5.84 -7.16 -8.81
C MET A 36 6.44 -8.28 -9.67
N VAL A 37 6.53 -8.04 -10.98
CA VAL A 37 7.01 -9.08 -11.92
C VAL A 37 8.52 -9.28 -11.80
N LYS A 38 8.93 -10.54 -11.93
CA LYS A 38 10.35 -10.91 -11.97
C LYS A 38 11.02 -10.34 -13.23
N THR A 39 12.11 -9.60 -13.02
CA THR A 39 12.98 -9.05 -14.05
C THR A 39 14.44 -9.24 -13.65
N GLU A 40 15.38 -8.86 -14.51
CA GLU A 40 16.80 -8.82 -14.15
C GLU A 40 17.07 -7.91 -12.94
N ASN A 41 16.34 -6.79 -12.85
CA ASN A 41 16.45 -5.83 -11.76
C ASN A 41 15.60 -6.19 -10.52
N ASN A 42 14.69 -7.17 -10.63
CA ASN A 42 13.87 -7.71 -9.56
C ASN A 42 13.89 -9.25 -9.59
N PRO A 43 14.98 -9.89 -9.24
CA PRO A 43 15.12 -11.35 -9.32
C PRO A 43 14.20 -12.10 -8.32
N GLY A 44 13.77 -11.45 -7.24
CA GLY A 44 12.82 -11.98 -6.26
C GLY A 44 11.35 -11.89 -6.68
N GLY A 45 11.05 -11.10 -7.70
CA GLY A 45 9.68 -10.88 -8.16
C GLY A 45 8.98 -12.15 -8.64
N LEU A 46 7.65 -12.09 -8.72
CA LEU A 46 6.81 -13.21 -9.16
C LEU A 46 6.94 -13.44 -10.66
N PRO A 47 6.95 -14.70 -11.11
CA PRO A 47 6.93 -15.02 -12.54
C PRO A 47 5.74 -14.35 -13.24
N LYS A 48 5.93 -13.89 -14.49
CA LYS A 48 4.84 -13.29 -15.28
C LYS A 48 3.62 -14.22 -15.41
N SER A 49 3.85 -15.53 -15.47
CA SER A 49 2.75 -16.52 -15.54
C SER A 49 1.75 -16.41 -14.39
N VAL A 50 2.18 -16.01 -13.19
CA VAL A 50 1.27 -15.78 -12.06
C VAL A 50 0.24 -14.69 -12.39
N PHE A 51 0.68 -13.60 -13.01
CA PHE A 51 -0.20 -12.50 -13.40
C PHE A 51 -1.06 -12.85 -14.62
N ASP A 52 -0.54 -13.65 -15.54
CA ASP A 52 -1.31 -14.18 -16.67
C ASP A 52 -2.43 -15.12 -16.18
N ASP A 53 -2.17 -15.94 -15.16
CA ASP A 53 -3.19 -16.79 -14.51
C ASP A 53 -4.27 -15.96 -13.79
N ILE A 54 -3.88 -14.87 -13.12
CA ILE A 54 -4.82 -13.92 -12.51
C ILE A 54 -5.72 -13.29 -13.59
N ARG A 55 -5.13 -12.85 -14.71
CA ARG A 55 -5.89 -12.31 -15.86
C ARG A 55 -6.84 -13.36 -16.46
N ALA A 56 -6.38 -14.60 -16.58
CA ALA A 56 -7.21 -15.71 -17.05
C ALA A 56 -8.38 -15.98 -16.10
N GLY A 57 -8.16 -15.95 -14.78
CA GLY A 57 -9.20 -16.10 -13.76
C GLY A 57 -10.28 -15.01 -13.89
N VAL A 58 -9.89 -13.75 -14.00
CA VAL A 58 -10.81 -12.61 -14.21
C VAL A 58 -11.60 -12.77 -15.50
N ARG A 59 -10.97 -13.17 -16.60
CA ARG A 59 -11.61 -13.33 -17.90
C ARG A 59 -12.58 -14.51 -17.94
N ASN A 60 -12.17 -15.65 -17.38
CA ASN A 60 -12.90 -16.91 -17.54
C ASN A 60 -14.08 -17.04 -16.56
N ASN A 61 -13.85 -16.70 -15.29
CA ASN A 61 -14.88 -16.74 -14.25
C ASN A 61 -14.52 -15.80 -13.09
N ARG A 62 -14.72 -14.50 -13.27
CA ARG A 62 -14.38 -13.51 -12.24
C ARG A 62 -15.16 -13.71 -10.94
N ALA A 63 -16.35 -14.27 -10.99
CA ALA A 63 -17.16 -14.51 -9.79
C ALA A 63 -16.47 -15.52 -8.87
N GLN A 64 -16.02 -16.65 -9.42
CA GLN A 64 -15.25 -17.64 -8.67
C GLN A 64 -13.88 -17.10 -8.29
N PHE A 65 -13.19 -16.40 -9.21
CA PHE A 65 -11.88 -15.81 -8.96
C PHE A 65 -11.89 -14.89 -7.73
N PHE A 66 -12.84 -13.96 -7.62
CA PHE A 66 -12.91 -13.07 -6.44
C PHE A 66 -13.30 -13.80 -5.16
N ARG A 67 -14.12 -14.86 -5.26
CA ARG A 67 -14.41 -15.73 -4.09
C ARG A 67 -13.15 -16.42 -3.58
N ASP A 68 -12.38 -17.02 -4.46
CA ASP A 68 -11.15 -17.74 -4.12
C ASP A 68 -10.07 -16.80 -3.62
N LEU A 69 -9.88 -15.66 -4.29
CA LEU A 69 -8.89 -14.63 -3.90
C LEU A 69 -9.13 -14.10 -2.48
N SER A 70 -10.40 -14.03 -2.03
CA SER A 70 -10.73 -13.54 -0.69
C SER A 70 -10.05 -14.37 0.43
N LEU A 71 -9.74 -15.63 0.19
CA LEU A 71 -9.11 -16.50 1.18
C LEU A 71 -7.66 -16.10 1.48
N PRO A 72 -6.73 -16.11 0.51
CA PRO A 72 -5.36 -15.66 0.75
C PRO A 72 -5.28 -14.15 1.03
N PHE A 73 -6.18 -13.34 0.46
CA PHE A 73 -6.22 -11.89 0.67
C PHE A 73 -6.39 -11.53 2.16
N TYR A 74 -7.28 -12.21 2.87
CA TYR A 74 -7.51 -12.01 4.31
C TYR A 74 -6.82 -13.05 5.20
N GLY A 75 -6.05 -13.97 4.62
CA GLY A 75 -5.39 -15.05 5.37
C GLY A 75 -6.35 -16.13 5.87
N TYR A 76 -7.57 -16.21 5.35
CA TYR A 76 -8.59 -17.17 5.78
C TYR A 76 -8.32 -18.62 5.34
N ASN A 77 -7.30 -18.84 4.52
CA ASN A 77 -6.82 -20.16 4.11
C ASN A 77 -5.80 -20.77 5.10
N LYS A 78 -5.49 -20.09 6.22
CA LYS A 78 -4.62 -20.61 7.28
C LYS A 78 -5.43 -21.47 8.25
N ALA A 79 -4.77 -22.48 8.85
CA ALA A 79 -5.44 -23.48 9.70
C ALA A 79 -6.23 -22.89 10.88
N ASP A 80 -5.71 -21.83 11.51
CA ASP A 80 -6.30 -21.22 12.69
C ASP A 80 -7.18 -19.99 12.36
N ALA A 81 -7.35 -19.68 11.06
CA ALA A 81 -8.11 -18.52 10.65
C ALA A 81 -9.62 -18.75 10.83
N LYS A 82 -10.26 -17.75 11.43
CA LYS A 82 -11.73 -17.68 11.45
C LYS A 82 -12.19 -16.84 10.26
N ALA A 83 -12.60 -17.51 9.20
CA ALA A 83 -13.14 -16.83 8.04
C ALA A 83 -14.43 -16.07 8.39
N SER A 84 -14.53 -14.81 7.94
CA SER A 84 -15.76 -14.03 8.02
C SER A 84 -16.46 -14.06 6.66
N GLU A 85 -17.58 -14.77 6.56
CA GLU A 85 -18.34 -14.84 5.32
C GLU A 85 -18.85 -13.45 4.88
N GLY A 86 -19.24 -12.60 5.84
CA GLY A 86 -19.63 -11.22 5.53
C GLY A 86 -18.51 -10.38 4.91
N VAL A 87 -17.26 -10.53 5.36
CA VAL A 87 -16.10 -9.88 4.75
C VAL A 87 -15.83 -10.43 3.35
N ARG A 88 -15.92 -11.76 3.17
CA ARG A 88 -15.77 -12.41 1.85
C ARG A 88 -16.85 -11.97 0.87
N ASP A 89 -18.08 -11.87 1.33
CA ASP A 89 -19.21 -11.39 0.51
C ASP A 89 -19.04 -9.94 0.10
N SER A 90 -18.61 -9.08 1.02
CA SER A 90 -18.30 -7.67 0.72
C SER A 90 -17.18 -7.54 -0.31
N PHE A 91 -16.09 -8.31 -0.16
CA PHE A 91 -14.99 -8.34 -1.12
C PHE A 91 -15.45 -8.79 -2.51
N TRP A 92 -16.21 -9.88 -2.54
CA TRP A 92 -16.78 -10.42 -3.78
C TRP A 92 -17.71 -9.42 -4.47
N GLN A 93 -18.60 -8.77 -3.73
CA GLN A 93 -19.51 -7.75 -4.28
C GLN A 93 -18.74 -6.58 -4.91
N GLN A 94 -17.67 -6.09 -4.25
CA GLN A 94 -16.82 -5.03 -4.80
C GLN A 94 -16.17 -5.49 -6.12
N GLY A 95 -15.63 -6.71 -6.14
CA GLY A 95 -15.06 -7.30 -7.35
C GLY A 95 -16.09 -7.42 -8.49
N MET A 96 -17.33 -7.81 -8.17
CA MET A 96 -18.40 -7.94 -9.17
C MET A 96 -18.94 -6.60 -9.69
N GLN A 97 -18.83 -5.53 -8.90
CA GLN A 97 -19.22 -4.18 -9.31
C GLN A 97 -18.16 -3.50 -10.18
N SER A 98 -16.92 -3.97 -10.16
CA SER A 98 -15.84 -3.41 -10.97
C SER A 98 -16.04 -3.69 -12.46
N SER A 99 -15.50 -2.84 -13.33
CA SER A 99 -15.41 -3.11 -14.76
C SER A 99 -14.52 -4.33 -15.01
N ILE A 100 -15.00 -5.30 -15.79
CA ILE A 100 -14.22 -6.48 -16.16
C ILE A 100 -12.98 -6.09 -16.99
N VAL A 101 -13.11 -5.11 -17.88
CA VAL A 101 -12.02 -4.61 -18.71
C VAL A 101 -10.97 -3.94 -17.82
N ALA A 102 -11.40 -3.02 -16.95
CA ALA A 102 -10.47 -2.35 -16.03
C ALA A 102 -9.78 -3.35 -15.07
N SER A 103 -10.51 -4.33 -14.52
CA SER A 103 -9.92 -5.36 -13.66
C SER A 103 -8.87 -6.18 -14.39
N TYR A 104 -9.12 -6.52 -15.65
CA TYR A 104 -8.20 -7.29 -16.49
C TYR A 104 -6.93 -6.47 -16.84
N ASP A 105 -7.10 -5.22 -17.28
CA ASP A 105 -5.99 -4.37 -17.71
C ASP A 105 -5.16 -3.85 -16.52
N CYS A 106 -5.80 -3.59 -15.37
CA CYS A 106 -5.09 -3.19 -14.16
C CYS A 106 -4.09 -4.24 -13.66
N ILE A 107 -4.30 -5.54 -13.97
CA ILE A 107 -3.35 -6.59 -13.56
C ILE A 107 -1.99 -6.36 -14.21
N GLU A 108 -1.93 -6.03 -15.49
CA GLU A 108 -0.69 -5.66 -16.17
C GLU A 108 -0.12 -4.36 -15.60
N ALA A 109 -0.97 -3.35 -15.42
CA ALA A 109 -0.57 -2.04 -14.93
C ALA A 109 0.12 -2.11 -13.56
N PHE A 110 -0.40 -2.90 -12.60
CA PHE A 110 0.22 -2.98 -11.27
C PHE A 110 1.40 -3.95 -11.21
N SER A 111 1.39 -5.01 -12.03
CA SER A 111 2.42 -6.04 -11.95
C SER A 111 3.69 -5.73 -12.76
N GLU A 112 3.54 -5.10 -13.92
CA GLU A 112 4.63 -4.87 -14.86
C GLU A 112 5.16 -3.42 -14.84
N THR A 113 4.49 -2.50 -14.13
CA THR A 113 5.00 -1.13 -13.98
C THR A 113 6.17 -1.09 -12.98
N ASP A 114 7.30 -0.56 -13.41
CA ASP A 114 8.43 -0.26 -12.54
C ASP A 114 8.24 1.13 -11.89
N PHE A 115 8.13 1.14 -10.57
CA PHE A 115 7.99 2.34 -9.75
C PHE A 115 9.30 2.76 -9.07
N THR A 116 10.42 2.13 -9.40
CA THR A 116 11.72 2.37 -8.74
C THR A 116 12.09 3.84 -8.77
N GLU A 117 12.02 4.47 -9.93
CA GLU A 117 12.37 5.90 -10.07
C GLU A 117 11.33 6.84 -9.45
N ASP A 118 10.07 6.40 -9.36
CA ASP A 118 9.03 7.17 -8.67
C ASP A 118 9.26 7.18 -7.16
N LEU A 119 9.60 6.02 -6.56
CA LEU A 119 9.93 5.89 -5.15
C LEU A 119 11.14 6.75 -4.76
N LYS A 120 12.20 6.76 -5.59
CA LYS A 120 13.39 7.61 -5.36
C LYS A 120 13.10 9.11 -5.31
N LYS A 121 12.02 9.55 -5.99
CA LYS A 121 11.58 10.95 -6.01
C LYS A 121 10.68 11.32 -4.83
N MET A 122 10.23 10.34 -4.03
CA MET A 122 9.44 10.61 -2.84
C MET A 122 10.32 11.23 -1.74
N ASN A 123 10.18 12.55 -1.57
CA ASN A 123 10.98 13.37 -0.66
C ASN A 123 10.16 13.98 0.49
N ILE A 124 9.05 13.35 0.85
CA ILE A 124 8.14 13.73 1.92
C ILE A 124 8.09 12.64 3.00
N PRO A 125 7.66 12.96 4.22
CA PRO A 125 7.45 11.94 5.24
C PRO A 125 6.56 10.81 4.71
N THR A 126 7.10 9.59 4.75
CA THR A 126 6.44 8.41 4.20
C THR A 126 6.41 7.28 5.22
N LEU A 127 5.22 6.74 5.46
CA LEU A 127 5.01 5.52 6.24
C LEU A 127 4.77 4.35 5.28
N ILE A 128 5.44 3.25 5.52
CA ILE A 128 5.22 1.98 4.81
C ILE A 128 4.71 0.98 5.83
N LEU A 129 3.51 0.42 5.62
CA LEU A 129 2.89 -0.58 6.47
C LEU A 129 2.74 -1.89 5.69
N GLN A 130 3.19 -3.01 6.27
CA GLN A 130 3.08 -4.31 5.62
C GLN A 130 2.85 -5.41 6.66
N GLY A 131 2.06 -6.42 6.29
CA GLY A 131 1.97 -7.66 7.03
C GLY A 131 3.04 -8.65 6.59
N ASP A 132 3.69 -9.35 7.50
CA ASP A 132 4.69 -10.38 7.17
C ASP A 132 4.08 -11.72 6.73
N ALA A 133 2.75 -11.84 6.82
CA ALA A 133 1.99 -13.00 6.33
C ALA A 133 1.18 -12.68 5.06
N ASP A 134 1.54 -11.60 4.35
CA ASP A 134 0.92 -11.20 3.09
C ASP A 134 1.26 -12.22 1.98
N GLN A 135 0.23 -12.91 1.47
CA GLN A 135 0.36 -13.91 0.42
C GLN A 135 0.14 -13.33 -0.99
N ILE A 136 -0.25 -12.06 -1.07
CA ILE A 136 -0.56 -11.38 -2.36
C ILE A 136 0.62 -10.52 -2.80
N VAL A 137 1.18 -9.75 -1.88
CA VAL A 137 2.37 -8.91 -2.10
C VAL A 137 3.42 -9.30 -1.08
N PRO A 138 4.43 -10.14 -1.43
CA PRO A 138 5.47 -10.56 -0.51
C PRO A 138 6.26 -9.36 0.03
N ILE A 139 6.45 -9.29 1.34
CA ILE A 139 7.10 -8.16 2.01
C ILE A 139 8.54 -7.94 1.53
N ASP A 140 9.28 -9.03 1.27
CA ASP A 140 10.69 -8.98 0.88
C ASP A 140 10.90 -8.36 -0.50
N ASP A 141 9.94 -8.57 -1.40
CA ASP A 141 10.00 -8.10 -2.79
C ASP A 141 9.27 -6.75 -3.01
N ALA A 142 8.64 -6.22 -1.97
CA ALA A 142 7.87 -4.98 -2.04
C ALA A 142 8.27 -3.96 -0.97
N SER A 143 7.69 -4.03 0.23
CA SER A 143 7.84 -2.99 1.25
C SER A 143 9.26 -2.83 1.77
N ILE A 144 10.03 -3.92 1.90
CA ILE A 144 11.45 -3.86 2.30
C ILE A 144 12.28 -3.15 1.23
N LEU A 145 12.02 -3.43 -0.05
CA LEU A 145 12.71 -2.75 -1.16
C LEU A 145 12.28 -1.28 -1.27
N SER A 146 10.98 -1.02 -1.14
CA SER A 146 10.44 0.35 -1.15
C SER A 146 11.05 1.20 -0.04
N ALA A 147 11.21 0.65 1.17
CA ALA A 147 11.83 1.36 2.29
C ALA A 147 13.31 1.71 2.05
N LYS A 148 14.03 0.90 1.27
CA LYS A 148 15.41 1.21 0.86
C LYS A 148 15.48 2.34 -0.18
N LEU A 149 14.44 2.48 -1.01
CA LEU A 149 14.38 3.47 -2.10
C LEU A 149 13.85 4.83 -1.62
N VAL A 150 12.86 4.84 -0.73
CA VAL A 150 12.26 6.08 -0.19
C VAL A 150 13.08 6.54 1.01
N LYS A 151 13.94 7.53 0.82
CA LYS A 151 14.83 8.06 1.87
C LYS A 151 14.00 8.63 3.03
N GLY A 152 14.33 8.20 4.25
CA GLY A 152 13.66 8.68 5.46
C GLY A 152 12.26 8.12 5.68
N SER A 153 11.83 7.12 4.91
CA SER A 153 10.59 6.40 5.19
C SER A 153 10.69 5.58 6.47
N VAL A 154 9.54 5.36 7.10
CA VAL A 154 9.41 4.49 8.28
C VAL A 154 8.68 3.22 7.83
N LEU A 155 9.34 2.08 7.93
CA LEU A 155 8.72 0.77 7.71
C LEU A 155 8.19 0.22 9.03
N LYS A 156 6.92 -0.16 9.05
CA LYS A 156 6.25 -0.86 10.14
C LYS A 156 5.72 -2.20 9.65
N VAL A 157 6.12 -3.26 10.32
CA VAL A 157 5.67 -4.63 10.02
C VAL A 157 4.64 -5.05 11.06
N ILE A 158 3.49 -5.53 10.60
CA ILE A 158 2.44 -6.07 11.46
C ILE A 158 2.52 -7.60 11.38
N HIS A 159 2.94 -8.21 12.49
CA HIS A 159 3.16 -9.66 12.55
C HIS A 159 1.87 -10.46 12.34
N GLY A 160 1.96 -11.48 11.49
CA GLY A 160 0.85 -12.37 11.15
C GLY A 160 -0.21 -11.74 10.25
N ALA A 161 -0.10 -10.46 9.91
CA ALA A 161 -1.09 -9.77 9.11
C ALA A 161 -1.02 -10.20 7.64
N PRO A 162 -2.19 -10.48 7.01
CA PRO A 162 -2.33 -10.77 5.60
C PRO A 162 -2.41 -9.47 4.78
N HIS A 163 -2.62 -9.59 3.47
CA HIS A 163 -2.81 -8.45 2.56
C HIS A 163 -3.96 -7.53 2.97
N GLY A 164 -5.07 -8.11 3.41
CA GLY A 164 -6.25 -7.38 3.91
C GLY A 164 -6.11 -6.84 5.34
N LEU A 165 -4.90 -6.46 5.78
CA LEU A 165 -4.58 -6.03 7.14
C LEU A 165 -5.43 -4.84 7.62
N CYS A 166 -5.89 -3.98 6.73
CA CYS A 166 -6.78 -2.87 7.09
C CYS A 166 -8.11 -3.35 7.70
N THR A 167 -8.52 -4.57 7.37
CA THR A 167 -9.73 -5.21 7.94
C THR A 167 -9.37 -6.13 9.09
N THR A 168 -8.38 -7.01 8.91
CA THR A 168 -8.06 -8.06 9.88
C THR A 168 -7.27 -7.57 11.09
N HIS A 169 -6.49 -6.48 10.93
CA HIS A 169 -5.65 -5.86 11.94
C HIS A 169 -5.94 -4.36 12.08
N ALA A 170 -7.23 -3.98 11.97
CA ALA A 170 -7.68 -2.59 11.90
C ALA A 170 -7.15 -1.72 13.04
N ASP A 171 -7.18 -2.20 14.28
CA ASP A 171 -6.72 -1.43 15.44
C ASP A 171 -5.24 -1.06 15.35
N GLN A 172 -4.38 -2.02 14.95
CA GLN A 172 -2.95 -1.79 14.80
C GLN A 172 -2.67 -0.84 13.62
N VAL A 173 -3.31 -1.06 12.46
CA VAL A 173 -3.19 -0.18 11.29
C VAL A 173 -3.63 1.24 11.64
N ASN A 174 -4.77 1.40 12.30
CA ASN A 174 -5.29 2.71 12.70
C ASN A 174 -4.38 3.42 13.70
N ALA A 175 -3.81 2.68 14.67
CA ALA A 175 -2.86 3.25 15.63
C ALA A 175 -1.61 3.80 14.94
N GLU A 176 -1.00 3.05 14.02
CA GLU A 176 0.18 3.48 13.27
C GLU A 176 -0.13 4.67 12.34
N LEU A 177 -1.28 4.64 11.66
CA LEU A 177 -1.74 5.75 10.82
C LEU A 177 -1.94 7.02 11.64
N LEU A 178 -2.64 6.94 12.76
CA LEU A 178 -2.90 8.09 13.62
C LEU A 178 -1.62 8.66 14.24
N ALA A 179 -0.71 7.80 14.70
CA ALA A 179 0.59 8.21 15.21
C ALA A 179 1.38 8.98 14.13
N PHE A 180 1.48 8.42 12.92
CA PHE A 180 2.19 9.05 11.82
C PHE A 180 1.55 10.37 11.37
N LEU A 181 0.22 10.42 11.26
CA LEU A 181 -0.47 11.63 10.81
C LEU A 181 -0.38 12.78 11.82
N LYS A 182 -0.37 12.48 13.13
CA LYS A 182 -0.29 13.48 14.21
C LYS A 182 1.10 14.09 14.40
N THR A 183 2.18 13.42 13.99
CA THR A 183 3.57 13.92 14.19
C THR A 183 3.81 15.32 13.59
N TRP A 184 3.09 15.71 12.55
CA TRP A 184 3.22 17.04 11.94
C TRP A 184 2.60 18.16 12.77
N GLN A 185 1.49 17.90 13.47
CA GLN A 185 0.81 18.93 14.29
C GLN A 185 1.67 19.42 15.45
N THR A 186 2.55 18.57 15.95
CA THR A 186 3.47 18.94 17.05
C THR A 186 4.62 19.83 16.55
N ALA A 187 5.16 19.58 15.35
CA ALA A 187 6.24 20.37 14.78
C ALA A 187 5.78 21.80 14.40
N GLU A 188 4.59 21.95 13.81
CA GLU A 188 4.02 23.27 13.51
C GLU A 188 3.65 24.06 14.78
N ARG A 189 3.11 23.41 15.82
CA ARG A 189 2.83 24.05 17.10
C ARG A 189 4.08 24.56 17.80
N LEU A 190 5.18 23.84 17.71
CA LEU A 190 6.47 24.25 18.28
C LEU A 190 7.08 25.41 17.50
N SER A 191 6.98 25.41 16.16
CA SER A 191 7.49 26.52 15.33
C SER A 191 6.69 27.82 15.46
N HIS A 192 5.39 27.75 15.83
CA HIS A 192 4.56 28.93 16.08
C HIS A 192 4.69 29.48 17.51
N ASN A 193 5.22 28.70 18.45
CA ASN A 193 5.43 29.15 19.84
C ASN A 193 6.78 29.82 20.07
N ASP A 194 7.71 29.80 19.11
CA ASP A 194 9.01 30.50 19.18
C ASP A 194 8.94 31.94 18.64
N GLY A 195 7.74 32.43 18.30
CA GLY A 195 7.51 33.81 17.92
C GLY A 195 7.55 34.75 19.13
N SER A 196 8.76 35.13 19.53
CA SER A 196 8.98 36.26 20.47
C SER A 196 8.18 37.47 20.09
N THR A 197 7.24 37.85 20.96
CA THR A 197 6.49 39.12 20.91
C THR A 197 7.45 40.29 20.85
N PRO A 198 7.40 41.20 19.88
CA PRO A 198 8.22 42.40 19.91
C PRO A 198 7.75 43.30 21.05
N ILE A 199 8.63 43.60 21.97
CA ILE A 199 8.43 44.62 23.01
C ILE A 199 8.23 45.98 22.31
N ARG A 200 7.02 46.48 22.36
CA ARG A 200 6.67 47.87 21.98
C ARG A 200 7.37 48.82 22.94
N LYS A 201 8.45 49.46 22.54
CA LYS A 201 8.99 50.62 23.24
C LYS A 201 8.04 51.79 23.00
N GLN A 202 7.40 52.25 24.07
CA GLN A 202 6.74 53.57 24.11
C GLN A 202 7.83 54.65 24.29
N HIS A 203 7.77 55.63 23.41
CA HIS A 203 8.30 56.98 23.62
C HIS A 203 7.15 57.96 23.44
#